data_e179d7efcaff158d90e703df555aad7f
#
_entry.id   e179d7efcaff158d90e703df555aad7f
#
_cell.length_a   1.000
_cell.length_b   1.000
_cell.length_c   1.000
_cell.angle_alpha   90.00
_cell.angle_beta   90.00
_cell.angle_gamma   90.00
#
_symmetry.space_group_name_H-M   'P 1'
#
loop_
_entity.id
_entity.type
_entity.pdbx_description
1 polymer ?
#
loop_
_entity_poly.entity_id
_entity_poly.type
_entity_poly.pdbx_seq_one_letter_code
_entity_poly.pdbx_strand_id
1 'polypeptide(L)'
;MALSGIRVIDLTRILAGPFCTLMLADMGAEVIKIEPPKGDPVRQQGIVKNGLSWYFAQFNRNKKSVVLDLYSEEGKKNLELLLETA
;
A
#
# COMPACT_ATOMS: atom_id res chain seq x y z
N MET A 1 -2.59 -4.53 -20.04
CA MET A 1 -3.65 -3.84 -19.29
C MET A 1 -3.45 -2.33 -19.39
N ALA A 2 -4.49 -1.56 -19.13
CA ALA A 2 -4.50 -0.12 -19.40
C ALA A 2 -3.38 0.65 -18.68
N LEU A 3 -3.03 0.26 -17.46
CA LEU A 3 -2.02 0.95 -16.66
C LEU A 3 -0.70 0.18 -16.54
N SER A 4 -0.44 -0.76 -17.44
CA SER A 4 0.83 -1.48 -17.45
C SER A 4 1.99 -0.50 -17.60
N GLY A 5 3.04 -0.67 -16.79
CA GLY A 5 4.21 0.21 -16.79
C GLY A 5 4.09 1.42 -15.87
N ILE A 6 2.92 1.67 -15.30
CA ILE A 6 2.71 2.73 -14.30
C ILE A 6 3.02 2.20 -12.91
N ARG A 7 3.85 2.92 -12.16
CA ARG A 7 4.12 2.62 -10.75
C ARG A 7 3.47 3.67 -9.87
N VAL A 8 2.68 3.23 -8.91
CA VAL A 8 1.98 4.08 -7.95
C VAL A 8 2.57 3.85 -6.56
N ILE A 9 2.98 4.91 -5.89
CA ILE A 9 3.42 4.86 -4.49
C ILE A 9 2.22 5.22 -3.64
N ASP A 10 1.71 4.24 -2.90
CA ASP A 10 0.46 4.33 -2.16
C ASP A 10 0.73 4.62 -0.68
N LEU A 11 0.44 5.85 -0.27
CA LEU A 11 0.55 6.30 1.13
C LEU A 11 -0.79 6.30 1.84
N THR A 12 -1.83 5.78 1.19
CA THR A 12 -3.18 5.74 1.77
C THR A 12 -3.30 4.65 2.82
N ARG A 13 -4.35 4.75 3.64
CA ARG A 13 -4.62 3.75 4.66
C ARG A 13 -6.12 3.64 4.93
N ILE A 14 -6.50 2.57 5.57
CA ILE A 14 -7.84 2.18 5.96
C ILE A 14 -8.68 1.77 4.75
N LEU A 15 -9.63 2.58 4.24
CA LEU A 15 -10.57 2.11 3.22
C LEU A 15 -10.62 2.94 1.94
N ALA A 16 -11.00 4.21 2.00
CA ALA A 16 -11.33 5.00 0.81
C ALA A 16 -10.16 5.16 -0.15
N GLY A 17 -8.99 5.57 0.37
CA GLY A 17 -7.77 5.68 -0.43
C GLY A 17 -7.31 4.33 -0.96
N PRO A 18 -7.19 3.29 -0.12
CA PRO A 18 -6.81 1.95 -0.57
C PRO A 18 -7.76 1.36 -1.61
N PHE A 19 -9.06 1.64 -1.54
CA PHE A 19 -10.00 1.22 -2.57
C PHE A 19 -9.66 1.86 -3.93
N CYS A 20 -9.34 3.15 -3.94
CA CYS A 20 -8.95 3.86 -5.15
C CYS A 20 -7.68 3.23 -5.76
N THR A 21 -6.64 3.02 -4.96
CA THR A 21 -5.38 2.45 -5.48
C THR A 21 -5.52 0.98 -5.85
N LEU A 22 -6.44 0.25 -5.22
CA LEU A 22 -6.78 -1.11 -5.65
C LEU A 22 -7.31 -1.12 -7.08
N MET A 23 -8.17 -0.17 -7.44
CA MET A 23 -8.67 -0.06 -8.81
C MET A 23 -7.52 0.16 -9.79
N LEU A 24 -6.54 0.99 -9.44
CA LEU A 24 -5.35 1.20 -10.26
C LEU A 24 -4.53 -0.09 -10.41
N ALA A 25 -4.36 -0.85 -9.33
CA ALA A 25 -3.65 -2.12 -9.36
C ALA A 25 -4.38 -3.13 -10.25
N ASP A 26 -5.69 -3.21 -10.14
CA ASP A 26 -6.49 -4.12 -10.96
C ASP A 26 -6.46 -3.76 -12.45
N MET A 27 -6.14 -2.50 -12.78
CA MET A 27 -5.94 -2.05 -14.16
C MET A 27 -4.51 -2.26 -14.68
N GLY A 28 -3.65 -2.88 -13.88
CA GLY A 28 -2.30 -3.24 -14.30
C GLY A 28 -1.18 -2.36 -13.79
N ALA A 29 -1.47 -1.32 -12.99
CA ALA A 29 -0.43 -0.53 -12.36
C ALA A 29 0.31 -1.38 -11.30
N GLU A 30 1.61 -1.13 -11.15
CA GLU A 30 2.34 -1.64 -10.00
C GLU A 30 2.09 -0.69 -8.82
N VAL A 31 1.36 -1.16 -7.81
CA VAL A 31 1.08 -0.35 -6.62
C VAL A 31 1.96 -0.82 -5.47
N ILE A 32 2.78 0.09 -4.96
CA ILE A 32 3.62 -0.16 -3.80
C ILE A 32 3.02 0.59 -2.62
N LYS A 33 2.45 -0.15 -1.68
CA LYS A 33 1.84 0.41 -0.49
C LYS A 33 2.90 0.64 0.58
N ILE A 34 3.01 1.87 1.03
CA ILE A 34 3.92 2.25 2.12
C ILE A 34 3.16 2.15 3.43
N GLU A 35 3.65 1.31 4.34
CA GLU A 35 3.03 1.14 5.66
C GLU A 35 3.99 1.63 6.75
N PRO A 36 3.45 2.21 7.85
CA PRO A 36 4.28 2.49 9.03
C PRO A 36 4.74 1.16 9.67
N PRO A 37 5.72 1.20 10.59
CA PRO A 37 6.23 -0.04 11.21
C PRO A 37 5.16 -0.91 11.84
N LYS A 38 4.06 -0.33 12.29
CA LYS A 38 2.94 -1.08 12.88
C LYS A 38 1.91 -1.57 11.85
N GLY A 39 2.11 -1.22 10.57
CA GLY A 39 1.19 -1.56 9.50
C GLY A 39 0.00 -0.60 9.40
N ASP A 40 -0.76 -0.77 8.32
CA ASP A 40 -2.00 -0.01 8.13
C ASP A 40 -2.99 -0.39 9.24
N PRO A 41 -3.62 0.59 9.92
CA PRO A 41 -4.61 0.30 10.97
C PRO A 41 -5.73 -0.66 10.53
N VAL A 42 -6.08 -0.69 9.25
CA VAL A 42 -7.13 -1.59 8.76
C VAL A 42 -6.77 -3.07 8.91
N ARG A 43 -5.48 -3.41 9.08
CA ARG A 43 -5.06 -4.79 9.34
C ARG A 43 -5.69 -5.38 10.60
N GLN A 44 -6.18 -4.51 11.50
CA GLN A 44 -6.79 -4.94 12.77
C GLN A 44 -8.28 -4.63 12.82
N GLN A 45 -8.88 -4.22 11.70
CA GLN A 45 -10.30 -3.92 11.61
C GLN A 45 -11.08 -5.03 10.94
N GLY A 46 -12.38 -5.08 11.23
CA GLY A 46 -13.26 -6.07 10.67
C GLY A 46 -12.96 -7.48 11.17
N ILE A 47 -13.25 -8.47 10.35
CA ILE A 47 -12.98 -9.87 10.67
C ILE A 47 -11.49 -10.16 10.47
N VAL A 48 -10.81 -10.56 11.55
CA VAL A 48 -9.40 -10.96 11.52
C VAL A 48 -9.33 -12.46 11.74
N LYS A 49 -8.77 -13.20 10.77
CA LYS A 49 -8.67 -14.65 10.83
C LYS A 49 -7.23 -15.07 10.50
N ASN A 50 -6.63 -15.87 11.38
CA ASN A 50 -5.24 -16.32 11.23
C ASN A 50 -4.26 -15.14 11.05
N GLY A 51 -4.49 -14.03 11.79
CA GLY A 51 -3.65 -12.84 11.70
C GLY A 51 -3.90 -11.96 10.49
N LEU A 52 -4.88 -12.30 9.64
CA LEU A 52 -5.19 -11.53 8.43
C LEU A 52 -6.55 -10.85 8.55
N SER A 53 -6.55 -9.52 8.44
CA SER A 53 -7.79 -8.74 8.32
C SER A 53 -8.41 -8.94 6.95
N TRP A 54 -9.69 -9.27 6.90
CA TRP A 54 -10.41 -9.38 5.63
C TRP A 54 -10.53 -8.02 4.93
N TYR A 55 -10.69 -6.94 5.69
CA TYR A 55 -10.69 -5.60 5.10
C TYR A 55 -9.34 -5.29 4.44
N PHE A 56 -8.23 -5.60 5.13
CA PHE A 56 -6.92 -5.38 4.54
C PHE A 56 -6.77 -6.20 3.25
N ALA A 57 -7.11 -7.48 3.29
CA ALA A 57 -7.00 -8.36 2.13
C ALA A 57 -7.89 -7.88 0.97
N GLN A 58 -9.11 -7.43 1.27
CA GLN A 58 -10.07 -7.02 0.25
C GLN A 58 -9.64 -5.74 -0.48
N PHE A 59 -9.12 -4.75 0.26
CA PHE A 59 -8.80 -3.44 -0.32
C PHE A 59 -7.33 -3.26 -0.69
N ASN A 60 -6.48 -4.20 -0.34
CA ASN A 60 -5.05 -4.10 -0.61
C ASN A 60 -4.48 -5.30 -1.36
N ARG A 61 -5.35 -6.12 -1.96
CA ARG A 61 -4.90 -7.20 -2.83
C ARG A 61 -4.17 -6.63 -4.05
N ASN A 62 -3.29 -7.41 -4.62
CA ASN A 62 -2.55 -7.03 -5.83
C ASN A 62 -1.60 -5.85 -5.64
N LYS A 63 -1.29 -5.50 -4.40
CA LYS A 63 -0.31 -4.47 -4.05
C LYS A 63 0.92 -5.11 -3.42
N LYS A 64 2.07 -4.48 -3.63
CA LYS A 64 3.29 -4.80 -2.87
C LYS A 64 3.31 -3.95 -1.62
N SER A 65 3.74 -4.50 -0.50
CA SER A 65 3.84 -3.78 0.76
C SER A 65 5.29 -3.51 1.12
N VAL A 66 5.59 -2.27 1.48
CA VAL A 66 6.90 -1.86 1.97
C VAL A 66 6.70 -1.12 3.29
N VAL A 67 7.41 -1.56 4.32
CA VAL A 67 7.35 -0.92 5.64
C VAL A 67 8.44 0.14 5.73
N LEU A 68 8.06 1.39 5.96
CA LEU A 68 8.99 2.50 6.14
C LEU A 68 8.57 3.34 7.35
N ASP A 69 9.54 3.67 8.20
CA ASP A 69 9.32 4.65 9.26
C ASP A 69 9.63 6.04 8.69
N LEU A 70 8.58 6.77 8.32
CA LEU A 70 8.73 8.10 7.70
C LEU A 70 9.16 9.18 8.69
N TYR A 71 9.23 8.86 9.97
CA TYR A 71 9.81 9.76 10.97
C TYR A 71 11.33 9.61 11.08
N SER A 72 11.91 8.57 10.51
CA SER A 72 13.36 8.37 10.49
C SER A 72 13.98 8.94 9.21
N GLU A 73 15.25 9.33 9.28
CA GLU A 73 15.97 9.81 8.08
C GLU A 73 16.12 8.72 7.04
N GLU A 74 16.37 7.49 7.48
CA GLU A 74 16.49 6.35 6.57
C GLU A 74 15.17 6.07 5.84
N GLY A 75 14.05 6.09 6.54
CA GLY A 75 12.73 5.87 5.94
C GLY A 75 12.40 6.94 4.92
N LYS A 76 12.67 8.21 5.23
CA LYS A 76 12.46 9.31 4.28
C LYS A 76 13.31 9.15 3.03
N LYS A 77 14.57 8.76 3.19
CA LYS A 77 15.49 8.55 2.09
C LYS A 77 15.01 7.42 1.18
N ASN A 78 14.54 6.34 1.77
CA ASN A 78 14.03 5.20 1.02
C ASN A 78 12.74 5.57 0.26
N LEU A 79 11.88 6.40 0.85
CA LEU A 79 10.71 6.91 0.15
C LEU A 79 11.11 7.76 -1.07
N GLU A 80 12.10 8.64 -0.92
CA GLU A 80 12.58 9.46 -2.04
C GLU A 80 13.07 8.58 -3.19
N LEU A 81 13.81 7.50 -2.90
CA LEU A 81 14.27 6.57 -3.92
C LEU A 81 13.12 5.90 -4.66
N LEU A 82 12.06 5.52 -3.96
CA LEU A 82 10.87 4.94 -4.58
C LEU A 82 10.15 5.96 -5.47
N LEU A 83 10.07 7.21 -5.04
CA LEU A 83 9.39 8.26 -5.80
C LEU A 83 10.10 8.58 -7.12
N GLU A 84 11.40 8.37 -7.21
CA GLU A 84 12.13 8.60 -8.45
C GLU A 84 11.67 7.72 -9.61
N THR A 85 11.06 6.57 -9.30
CA THR A 85 10.60 5.61 -10.32
C THR A 85 9.08 5.56 -10.46
N ALA A 86 8.38 6.39 -9.71
CA ALA A 86 6.92 6.44 -9.77
C ALA A 86 6.41 7.22 -10.98
#